data_5bff61617f1d13575a0026157f6d5d48
#
_entry.id   5bff61617f1d13575a0026157f6d5d48
#
_cell.length_a   1.000
_cell.length_b   1.000
_cell.length_c   1.000
_cell.angle_alpha   90.00
_cell.angle_beta   90.00
_cell.angle_gamma   90.00
#
_symmetry.space_group_name_H-M   'P 1'
#
loop_
_entity.id
_entity.type
_entity.pdbx_description
1 polymer ?
#
loop_
_entity_poly.entity_id
_entity_poly.type
_entity_poly.pdbx_seq_one_letter_code
_entity_poly.pdbx_strand_id
1 'polypeptide(L)'
;MVLPSQVARAACEFNGRDLVMPGVFSSKWNSTVDIIDFNTAAGFPVTFAGTFHHLYEGVDNTNWILQRVWDAAAVPVAHLEVPLSSAQVASGAFDADIRAWATGVKQWLDADPSHVAIVAPLQEMNGDWVPWGMDPLNYRTAYRRVVDIFTDLGVGETQVRWMFAPNGVSVFPYSATDYWPGADVVDIVGLSAYNFGQEFGEWSSVDDVLFDATEQLKAFARDKPFIISQVGTSIEGGDREGWLTEMFDFVARDSNHVGFLYFNFDKETNWTVWDGATVASGWLTALEDDRVVFGFPLDDWFRPGPIPFSRVPSTPYPKPSHFCGEASIDSPPTFGDVSDGLFYSAPISWMATTGLAAGFDDGTFRPDAPVTRAEAVTMLWRLACSPGDAPGAPFEDVQADWYSTAVGWAVGIEAIRGYPDATFRPDAPLTRAELATVLWRVNDCPDAARSQDYPDVFVRSYYGGAVEWMAGAQITSGTGDGRFGPEAPVTRGELATFLFRMPQG
;
A
#
# COMPACT_ATOMS: atom_id res chain seq x y z
N MET A 1 -19.90 -7.90 26.07
CA MET A 1 -20.04 -8.74 24.86
C MET A 1 -19.93 -7.74 23.69
N VAL A 2 -18.72 -7.54 23.16
CA VAL A 2 -18.46 -6.63 22.03
C VAL A 2 -18.91 -7.39 20.79
N LEU A 3 -19.78 -6.77 20.00
CA LEU A 3 -20.36 -7.38 18.80
C LEU A 3 -19.26 -7.71 17.77
N PRO A 4 -19.29 -8.89 17.14
CA PRO A 4 -18.30 -9.33 16.15
C PRO A 4 -18.10 -8.35 14.96
N SER A 5 -19.11 -7.51 14.69
CA SER A 5 -19.11 -6.52 13.61
C SER A 5 -18.13 -5.35 13.79
N GLN A 6 -17.59 -5.12 15.00
CA GLN A 6 -16.62 -4.02 15.21
C GLN A 6 -15.17 -4.47 14.99
N VAL A 7 -14.86 -5.73 15.22
CA VAL A 7 -13.51 -6.29 14.98
C VAL A 7 -13.31 -6.57 13.48
N ALA A 8 -14.33 -7.09 12.79
CA ALA A 8 -14.30 -7.32 11.35
C ALA A 8 -14.18 -6.01 10.54
N ARG A 9 -14.75 -4.91 11.05
CA ARG A 9 -14.65 -3.58 10.43
C ARG A 9 -13.22 -3.02 10.45
N ALA A 10 -12.45 -3.29 11.49
CA ALA A 10 -11.06 -2.85 11.59
C ALA A 10 -10.15 -3.51 10.54
N ALA A 11 -10.41 -4.77 10.19
CA ALA A 11 -9.65 -5.51 9.18
C ALA A 11 -9.92 -5.07 7.72
N CYS A 12 -11.08 -4.43 7.48
CA CYS A 12 -11.45 -3.89 6.16
C CYS A 12 -10.96 -2.46 5.91
N GLU A 13 -10.82 -1.72 7.00
CA GLU A 13 -10.35 -0.35 6.92
C GLU A 13 -8.82 -0.39 6.87
N PHE A 14 -8.26 -0.23 5.68
CA PHE A 14 -6.85 0.15 5.50
C PHE A 14 -6.64 1.58 6.06
N ASN A 15 -7.18 1.81 7.26
CA ASN A 15 -7.09 3.04 8.00
C ASN A 15 -6.03 2.89 9.10
N GLY A 16 -4.83 2.46 8.71
CA GLY A 16 -3.59 2.74 9.41
C GLY A 16 -3.46 2.45 10.91
N ARG A 17 -4.48 1.87 11.57
CA ARG A 17 -4.53 1.90 13.03
C ARG A 17 -3.80 0.78 13.73
N ASP A 18 -3.78 -0.37 13.11
CA ASP A 18 -3.21 -1.56 13.69
C ASP A 18 -2.38 -2.34 12.66
N LEU A 19 -2.07 -1.71 11.51
CA LEU A 19 -1.35 -2.35 10.43
C LEU A 19 0.10 -1.83 10.37
N VAL A 20 1.01 -2.75 10.23
CA VAL A 20 2.45 -2.47 10.12
C VAL A 20 2.91 -2.86 8.72
N MET A 21 3.40 -1.90 7.97
CA MET A 21 4.05 -2.13 6.68
C MET A 21 5.57 -2.19 6.86
N PRO A 22 6.17 -3.38 6.83
CA PRO A 22 7.61 -3.52 7.00
C PRO A 22 8.37 -3.09 5.75
N GLY A 23 9.50 -2.46 5.95
CA GLY A 23 10.44 -2.10 4.92
C GLY A 23 11.88 -2.34 5.35
N VAL A 24 12.80 -2.25 4.41
CA VAL A 24 14.23 -2.45 4.65
C VAL A 24 15.09 -1.50 3.81
N PHE A 25 16.22 -1.07 4.36
CA PHE A 25 17.37 -0.60 3.59
C PHE A 25 18.33 -1.75 3.37
N SER A 26 18.71 -2.01 2.13
CA SER A 26 19.67 -3.06 1.79
C SER A 26 21.11 -2.61 2.05
N SER A 27 21.93 -3.50 2.61
CA SER A 27 23.33 -3.27 2.96
C SER A 27 24.29 -3.08 1.78
N LYS A 28 23.88 -3.46 0.58
CA LYS A 28 24.69 -3.25 -0.62
C LYS A 28 24.09 -2.12 -1.44
N TRP A 29 24.71 -0.97 -1.34
CA TRP A 29 24.44 0.18 -2.19
C TRP A 29 24.26 -0.29 -3.64
N ASN A 30 23.09 -0.08 -4.21
CA ASN A 30 22.75 -0.44 -5.58
C ASN A 30 22.59 -1.95 -5.90
N SER A 31 22.35 -2.82 -4.92
CA SER A 31 22.06 -4.23 -5.19
C SER A 31 20.65 -4.60 -4.71
N THR A 32 19.76 -4.85 -5.64
CA THR A 32 18.40 -5.36 -5.36
C THR A 32 18.37 -6.87 -5.22
N VAL A 33 19.40 -7.53 -5.65
CA VAL A 33 19.61 -8.95 -5.31
C VAL A 33 19.37 -9.12 -3.82
N ASP A 34 19.82 -8.15 -3.02
CA ASP A 34 19.66 -8.18 -1.57
C ASP A 34 18.20 -8.08 -1.10
N ILE A 35 17.34 -7.27 -1.74
CA ILE A 35 15.92 -7.17 -1.32
C ILE A 35 15.17 -8.45 -1.68
N ILE A 36 15.40 -8.98 -2.87
CA ILE A 36 14.79 -10.25 -3.31
C ILE A 36 15.31 -11.42 -2.45
N ASP A 37 16.61 -11.44 -2.17
CA ASP A 37 17.22 -12.46 -1.33
C ASP A 37 16.76 -12.34 0.11
N PHE A 38 16.62 -11.11 0.65
CA PHE A 38 16.04 -10.86 1.96
C PHE A 38 14.58 -11.34 2.02
N ASN A 39 13.74 -10.97 1.05
CA ASN A 39 12.35 -11.42 0.97
C ASN A 39 12.26 -12.95 0.92
N THR A 40 13.15 -13.57 0.15
CA THR A 40 13.21 -15.04 0.05
C THR A 40 13.62 -15.68 1.38
N ALA A 41 14.61 -15.12 2.06
CA ALA A 41 15.10 -15.62 3.35
C ALA A 41 14.07 -15.38 4.48
N ALA A 42 13.39 -14.25 4.47
CA ALA A 42 12.34 -13.92 5.42
C ALA A 42 11.02 -14.68 5.16
N GLY A 43 10.82 -15.18 3.94
CA GLY A 43 9.57 -15.82 3.51
C GLY A 43 8.44 -14.82 3.18
N PHE A 44 8.72 -13.52 3.21
CA PHE A 44 7.74 -12.46 3.00
C PHE A 44 8.35 -11.27 2.26
N PRO A 45 7.62 -10.63 1.31
CA PRO A 45 8.08 -9.41 0.67
C PRO A 45 7.98 -8.23 1.64
N VAL A 46 8.97 -7.32 1.61
CA VAL A 46 8.84 -6.03 2.28
C VAL A 46 7.92 -5.11 1.47
N THR A 47 7.22 -4.21 2.16
CA THR A 47 6.32 -3.23 1.51
C THR A 47 7.11 -2.05 0.96
N PHE A 48 8.14 -1.61 1.68
CA PHE A 48 9.00 -0.50 1.29
C PHE A 48 10.45 -0.95 1.13
N ALA A 49 11.18 -0.30 0.23
CA ALA A 49 12.63 -0.41 0.26
C ALA A 49 13.27 0.97 0.15
N GLY A 50 14.10 1.28 1.13
CA GLY A 50 14.86 2.52 1.20
C GLY A 50 16.09 2.47 0.31
N THR A 51 16.33 3.56 -0.40
CA THR A 51 17.52 3.75 -1.24
C THR A 51 18.10 5.14 -1.02
N PHE A 52 19.43 5.22 -1.05
CA PHE A 52 20.12 6.51 -1.05
C PHE A 52 20.47 6.88 -2.47
N HIS A 53 20.14 8.11 -2.84
CA HIS A 53 20.39 8.69 -4.14
C HIS A 53 21.32 9.88 -4.02
N HIS A 54 22.37 9.89 -4.81
CA HIS A 54 23.31 11.00 -4.88
C HIS A 54 22.99 11.90 -6.06
N LEU A 55 23.05 13.22 -5.85
CA LEU A 55 22.72 14.22 -6.86
C LEU A 55 23.39 13.99 -8.23
N TYR A 56 24.57 13.39 -8.25
CA TYR A 56 25.38 13.18 -9.45
C TYR A 56 25.44 11.71 -9.91
N GLU A 57 24.53 10.87 -9.51
CA GLU A 57 24.55 9.43 -9.85
C GLU A 57 24.18 9.13 -11.33
N GLY A 58 23.56 10.11 -12.00
CA GLY A 58 23.13 9.99 -13.40
C GLY A 58 21.76 9.32 -13.57
N VAL A 59 21.09 9.69 -14.64
CA VAL A 59 19.71 9.28 -14.98
C VAL A 59 19.56 7.75 -15.04
N ASP A 60 20.47 7.09 -15.75
CA ASP A 60 20.41 5.63 -15.96
C ASP A 60 20.55 4.87 -14.63
N ASN A 61 21.39 5.36 -13.71
CA ASN A 61 21.57 4.73 -12.41
C ASN A 61 20.34 4.93 -11.53
N THR A 62 19.77 6.15 -11.50
CA THR A 62 18.53 6.44 -10.79
C THR A 62 17.41 5.50 -11.27
N ASN A 63 17.19 5.40 -12.59
CA ASN A 63 16.20 4.51 -13.18
C ASN A 63 16.43 3.06 -12.78
N TRP A 64 17.67 2.62 -12.87
CA TRP A 64 18.04 1.24 -12.55
C TRP A 64 17.75 0.91 -11.06
N ILE A 65 18.11 1.80 -10.11
CA ILE A 65 17.85 1.60 -8.69
C ILE A 65 16.34 1.48 -8.43
N LEU A 66 15.55 2.44 -8.92
CA LEU A 66 14.10 2.47 -8.70
C LEU A 66 13.41 1.23 -9.29
N GLN A 67 13.77 0.87 -10.54
CA GLN A 67 13.21 -0.31 -11.20
C GLN A 67 13.48 -1.58 -10.42
N ARG A 68 14.67 -1.71 -9.89
CA ARG A 68 15.04 -2.89 -9.13
C ARG A 68 14.28 -3.03 -7.82
N VAL A 69 14.01 -1.94 -7.12
CA VAL A 69 13.12 -1.96 -5.95
C VAL A 69 11.72 -2.40 -6.35
N TRP A 70 11.22 -1.86 -7.46
CA TRP A 70 9.91 -2.21 -8.01
C TRP A 70 9.81 -3.68 -8.41
N ASP A 71 10.85 -4.22 -9.06
CA ASP A 71 10.96 -5.64 -9.41
C ASP A 71 10.93 -6.57 -8.19
N ALA A 72 11.31 -6.07 -7.02
CA ALA A 72 11.21 -6.78 -5.75
C ALA A 72 9.84 -6.66 -5.08
N ALA A 73 8.83 -6.11 -5.79
CA ALA A 73 7.49 -5.84 -5.31
C ALA A 73 7.42 -4.88 -4.10
N ALA A 74 8.39 -3.97 -3.98
CA ALA A 74 8.44 -2.95 -2.94
C ALA A 74 8.29 -1.54 -3.52
N VAL A 75 7.71 -0.61 -2.73
CA VAL A 75 7.67 0.80 -3.11
C VAL A 75 9.00 1.46 -2.77
N PRO A 76 9.66 2.14 -3.74
CA PRO A 76 10.89 2.85 -3.48
C PRO A 76 10.66 4.03 -2.53
N VAL A 77 11.49 4.11 -1.48
CA VAL A 77 11.64 5.30 -0.64
C VAL A 77 13.01 5.90 -0.94
N ALA A 78 13.02 6.89 -1.82
CA ALA A 78 14.23 7.50 -2.36
C ALA A 78 14.70 8.65 -1.47
N HIS A 79 15.81 8.46 -0.75
CA HIS A 79 16.45 9.48 0.06
C HIS A 79 17.47 10.23 -0.80
N LEU A 80 17.18 11.50 -1.13
CA LEU A 80 18.11 12.33 -1.90
C LEU A 80 19.14 12.96 -0.97
N GLU A 81 20.38 12.61 -1.19
CA GLU A 81 21.55 13.21 -0.53
C GLU A 81 22.30 14.14 -1.48
N VAL A 82 22.67 15.31 -0.99
CA VAL A 82 23.41 16.31 -1.77
C VAL A 82 24.68 16.70 -1.04
N PRO A 83 25.82 16.86 -1.71
CA PRO A 83 27.04 17.35 -1.08
C PRO A 83 27.04 18.89 -0.94
N LEU A 84 25.88 19.46 -0.58
CA LEU A 84 25.60 20.90 -0.60
C LEU A 84 24.94 21.32 0.70
N SER A 85 25.20 22.54 1.16
CA SER A 85 24.43 23.12 2.26
C SER A 85 23.01 23.48 1.85
N SER A 86 22.11 23.56 2.82
CA SER A 86 20.75 24.06 2.61
C SER A 86 20.70 25.41 1.90
N ALA A 87 21.62 26.33 2.26
CA ALA A 87 21.72 27.65 1.61
C ALA A 87 22.10 27.54 0.12
N GLN A 88 22.98 26.63 -0.25
CA GLN A 88 23.35 26.40 -1.64
C GLN A 88 22.18 25.86 -2.46
N VAL A 89 21.47 24.87 -1.95
CA VAL A 89 20.25 24.34 -2.59
C VAL A 89 19.18 25.43 -2.70
N ALA A 90 18.91 26.16 -1.61
CA ALA A 90 17.91 27.23 -1.56
C ALA A 90 18.20 28.38 -2.55
N SER A 91 19.47 28.64 -2.84
CA SER A 91 19.87 29.71 -3.77
C SER A 91 19.47 29.45 -5.24
N GLY A 92 19.20 28.19 -5.61
CA GLY A 92 18.92 27.77 -6.99
C GLY A 92 20.16 27.59 -7.87
N ALA A 93 21.34 27.75 -7.32
CA ALA A 93 22.58 27.59 -8.10
C ALA A 93 22.77 26.17 -8.64
N PHE A 94 22.08 25.19 -8.04
CA PHE A 94 22.17 23.76 -8.38
C PHE A 94 20.88 23.16 -8.96
N ASP A 95 19.96 24.01 -9.41
CA ASP A 95 18.70 23.54 -10.00
C ASP A 95 18.88 22.63 -11.21
N ALA A 96 19.91 22.88 -12.01
CA ALA A 96 20.21 22.06 -13.16
C ALA A 96 20.59 20.62 -12.76
N ASP A 97 21.36 20.48 -11.67
CA ASP A 97 21.79 19.18 -11.16
C ASP A 97 20.62 18.44 -10.50
N ILE A 98 19.81 19.13 -9.70
CA ILE A 98 18.60 18.57 -9.07
C ILE A 98 17.59 18.16 -10.16
N ARG A 99 17.42 19.00 -11.19
CA ARG A 99 16.54 18.69 -12.33
C ARG A 99 17.04 17.48 -13.13
N ALA A 100 18.35 17.29 -13.25
CA ALA A 100 18.91 16.12 -13.92
C ALA A 100 18.56 14.82 -13.17
N TRP A 101 18.71 14.80 -11.83
CA TRP A 101 18.28 13.68 -11.00
C TRP A 101 16.76 13.47 -11.07
N ALA A 102 15.97 14.51 -10.90
CA ALA A 102 14.50 14.46 -10.98
C ALA A 102 14.00 13.97 -12.34
N THR A 103 14.75 14.28 -13.42
CA THR A 103 14.47 13.76 -14.77
C THR A 103 14.66 12.23 -14.83
N GLY A 104 15.65 11.70 -14.12
CA GLY A 104 15.84 10.26 -13.99
C GLY A 104 14.65 9.60 -13.30
N VAL A 105 14.21 10.16 -12.16
CA VAL A 105 13.01 9.65 -11.47
C VAL A 105 11.79 9.71 -12.38
N LYS A 106 11.58 10.87 -13.05
CA LYS A 106 10.43 11.03 -13.96
C LYS A 106 10.44 10.03 -15.12
N GLN A 107 11.59 9.78 -15.73
CA GLN A 107 11.69 8.79 -16.82
C GLN A 107 11.26 7.39 -16.37
N TRP A 108 11.63 7.01 -15.15
CA TRP A 108 11.18 5.76 -14.56
C TRP A 108 9.68 5.77 -14.29
N LEU A 109 9.13 6.84 -13.72
CA LEU A 109 7.69 6.99 -13.47
C LEU A 109 6.88 6.94 -14.76
N ASP A 110 7.35 7.57 -15.83
CA ASP A 110 6.66 7.59 -17.13
C ASP A 110 6.76 6.25 -17.90
N ALA A 111 7.69 5.37 -17.52
CA ALA A 111 7.88 4.08 -18.18
C ALA A 111 6.72 3.10 -17.94
N ASP A 112 6.06 3.21 -16.79
CA ASP A 112 4.86 2.43 -16.44
C ASP A 112 3.91 3.28 -15.58
N PRO A 113 2.62 3.38 -15.92
CA PRO A 113 1.65 4.17 -15.15
C PRO A 113 1.41 3.66 -13.72
N SER A 114 1.84 2.45 -13.39
CA SER A 114 1.80 1.90 -12.04
C SER A 114 2.98 2.33 -11.18
N HIS A 115 4.06 2.88 -11.77
CA HIS A 115 5.23 3.29 -11.03
C HIS A 115 4.94 4.47 -10.12
N VAL A 116 5.29 4.31 -8.85
CA VAL A 116 5.16 5.34 -7.81
C VAL A 116 6.37 5.32 -6.88
N ALA A 117 6.67 6.44 -6.24
CA ALA A 117 7.77 6.53 -5.29
C ALA A 117 7.44 7.46 -4.11
N ILE A 118 8.06 7.21 -2.97
CA ILE A 118 8.16 8.17 -1.88
C ILE A 118 9.54 8.81 -1.99
N VAL A 119 9.60 10.14 -1.95
CA VAL A 119 10.86 10.88 -2.02
C VAL A 119 11.10 11.62 -0.71
N ALA A 120 12.25 11.38 -0.08
CA ALA A 120 12.69 12.02 1.14
C ALA A 120 13.95 12.89 0.86
N PRO A 121 13.80 14.16 0.47
CA PRO A 121 14.95 15.01 0.21
C PRO A 121 15.58 15.50 1.51
N LEU A 122 16.92 15.45 1.58
CA LEU A 122 17.70 16.10 2.64
C LEU A 122 17.31 15.60 4.05
N GLN A 123 17.26 14.28 4.25
CA GLN A 123 16.91 13.68 5.55
C GLN A 123 17.90 14.06 6.68
N GLU A 124 17.48 13.87 7.93
CA GLU A 124 18.28 14.10 9.14
C GLU A 124 18.83 15.53 9.30
N MET A 125 18.17 16.50 8.73
CA MET A 125 18.57 17.90 8.67
C MET A 125 18.75 18.59 10.03
N ASN A 126 18.17 18.03 11.07
CA ASN A 126 18.28 18.52 12.45
C ASN A 126 19.57 18.03 13.16
N GLY A 127 20.41 17.29 12.46
CA GLY A 127 21.75 16.90 12.86
C GLY A 127 22.84 17.81 12.29
N ASP A 128 24.07 17.68 12.82
CA ASP A 128 25.27 18.39 12.35
C ASP A 128 26.22 17.49 11.51
N TRP A 129 25.79 16.26 11.26
CA TRP A 129 26.52 15.25 10.48
C TRP A 129 26.20 15.24 8.98
N VAL A 130 25.26 16.07 8.54
CA VAL A 130 24.92 16.21 7.11
C VAL A 130 25.23 17.62 6.60
N PRO A 131 25.68 17.78 5.35
CA PRO A 131 26.03 19.10 4.80
C PRO A 131 24.88 20.13 4.80
N TRP A 132 23.64 19.66 4.69
CA TRP A 132 22.42 20.48 4.65
C TRP A 132 21.80 20.70 6.03
N GLY A 133 22.43 20.20 7.10
CA GLY A 133 21.95 20.37 8.48
C GLY A 133 22.21 21.77 9.05
N MET A 134 21.73 21.99 10.27
CA MET A 134 21.98 23.18 11.10
C MET A 134 21.62 24.54 10.47
N ASP A 135 20.70 24.55 9.48
CA ASP A 135 20.20 25.75 8.83
C ASP A 135 18.71 25.63 8.48
N PRO A 136 17.80 25.73 9.48
CA PRO A 136 16.39 25.47 9.28
C PRO A 136 15.70 26.44 8.30
N LEU A 137 16.17 27.69 8.23
CA LEU A 137 15.56 28.68 7.34
C LEU A 137 15.78 28.33 5.86
N ASN A 138 17.03 28.06 5.50
CA ASN A 138 17.36 27.68 4.13
C ASN A 138 16.92 26.25 3.82
N TYR A 139 16.90 25.33 4.81
CA TYR A 139 16.38 23.97 4.62
C TYR A 139 14.94 23.97 4.11
N ARG A 140 14.04 24.73 4.75
CA ARG A 140 12.63 24.82 4.31
C ARG A 140 12.50 25.28 2.86
N THR A 141 13.34 26.25 2.47
CA THR A 141 13.40 26.74 1.09
C THR A 141 13.98 25.68 0.14
N ALA A 142 15.04 24.99 0.56
CA ALA A 142 15.70 23.95 -0.21
C ALA A 142 14.76 22.75 -0.47
N TYR A 143 14.04 22.30 0.57
CA TYR A 143 13.05 21.23 0.46
C TYR A 143 11.97 21.59 -0.57
N ARG A 144 11.33 22.75 -0.42
CA ARG A 144 10.30 23.23 -1.36
C ARG A 144 10.83 23.34 -2.79
N ARG A 145 12.08 23.78 -2.95
CA ARG A 145 12.71 23.89 -4.26
C ARG A 145 12.85 22.54 -4.96
N VAL A 146 13.19 21.48 -4.23
CA VAL A 146 13.20 20.13 -4.80
C VAL A 146 11.80 19.72 -5.27
N VAL A 147 10.77 19.97 -4.45
CA VAL A 147 9.35 19.69 -4.80
C VAL A 147 8.93 20.48 -6.05
N ASP A 148 9.26 21.79 -6.12
CA ASP A 148 8.92 22.66 -7.24
C ASP A 148 9.56 22.16 -8.56
N ILE A 149 10.81 21.67 -8.51
CA ILE A 149 11.49 21.12 -9.68
C ILE A 149 10.77 19.88 -10.24
N PHE A 150 10.27 18.99 -9.37
CA PHE A 150 9.46 17.85 -9.80
C PHE A 150 8.11 18.28 -10.37
N THR A 151 7.46 19.24 -9.74
CA THR A 151 6.20 19.83 -10.22
C THR A 151 6.37 20.47 -11.60
N ASP A 152 7.46 21.22 -11.82
CA ASP A 152 7.81 21.80 -13.12
C ASP A 152 8.06 20.73 -14.21
N LEU A 153 8.48 19.53 -13.83
CA LEU A 153 8.63 18.39 -14.72
C LEU A 153 7.31 17.67 -14.99
N GLY A 154 6.22 18.07 -14.31
CA GLY A 154 4.91 17.45 -14.44
C GLY A 154 4.72 16.20 -13.59
N VAL A 155 5.54 15.99 -12.56
CA VAL A 155 5.38 14.92 -11.58
C VAL A 155 4.41 15.39 -10.49
N GLY A 156 3.32 14.68 -10.30
CA GLY A 156 2.27 15.02 -9.33
C GLY A 156 2.17 14.02 -8.17
N GLU A 157 1.23 14.31 -7.28
CA GLU A 157 0.96 13.51 -6.07
C GLU A 157 0.47 12.08 -6.35
N THR A 158 0.02 11.80 -7.57
CA THR A 158 -0.35 10.45 -8.01
C THR A 158 0.87 9.59 -8.37
N GLN A 159 2.05 10.17 -8.45
CA GLN A 159 3.29 9.48 -8.80
C GLN A 159 4.33 9.54 -7.70
N VAL A 160 4.41 10.67 -6.97
CA VAL A 160 5.37 10.89 -5.90
C VAL A 160 4.67 11.42 -4.65
N ARG A 161 5.02 10.84 -3.49
CA ARG A 161 4.70 11.38 -2.17
C ARG A 161 5.96 11.88 -1.49
N TRP A 162 5.83 13.01 -0.82
CA TRP A 162 6.94 13.72 -0.21
C TRP A 162 7.08 13.41 1.27
N MET A 163 8.26 12.94 1.67
CA MET A 163 8.54 12.61 3.06
C MET A 163 9.48 13.64 3.69
N PHE A 164 9.08 14.18 4.83
CA PHE A 164 9.94 14.96 5.73
C PHE A 164 10.52 14.01 6.78
N ALA A 165 11.83 13.77 6.79
CA ALA A 165 12.49 12.72 7.56
C ALA A 165 13.60 13.28 8.49
N PRO A 166 13.26 13.85 9.65
CA PRO A 166 14.23 14.25 10.66
C PRO A 166 14.82 13.04 11.42
N ASN A 167 15.96 13.27 12.09
CA ASN A 167 16.47 12.35 13.09
C ASN A 167 15.73 12.54 14.43
N GLY A 168 15.58 11.47 15.20
CA GLY A 168 14.96 11.51 16.54
C GLY A 168 15.72 12.36 17.56
N VAL A 169 17.01 12.55 17.31
CA VAL A 169 17.85 13.45 18.12
C VAL A 169 18.13 14.73 17.34
N SER A 170 17.78 15.86 17.94
CA SER A 170 18.06 17.18 17.37
C SER A 170 19.29 17.80 18.01
N VAL A 171 20.15 18.40 17.20
CA VAL A 171 21.33 19.13 17.69
C VAL A 171 20.94 20.57 18.07
N PHE A 172 21.20 20.95 19.33
CA PHE A 172 20.94 22.30 19.84
C PHE A 172 21.61 23.35 18.94
N PRO A 173 20.96 24.53 18.64
CA PRO A 173 19.76 25.05 19.29
C PRO A 173 18.42 24.70 18.59
N TYR A 174 18.42 23.90 17.56
CA TYR A 174 17.25 23.66 16.74
C TYR A 174 16.55 22.35 17.09
N SER A 175 15.27 22.27 16.79
CA SER A 175 14.42 21.08 16.88
C SER A 175 13.88 20.71 15.50
N ALA A 176 13.33 19.51 15.33
CA ALA A 176 12.72 19.09 14.07
C ALA A 176 11.62 20.07 13.58
N THR A 177 10.89 20.70 14.50
CA THR A 177 9.85 21.70 14.16
C THR A 177 10.40 22.90 13.43
N ASP A 178 11.64 23.33 13.74
CA ASP A 178 12.27 24.49 13.09
C ASP A 178 12.49 24.25 11.58
N TYR A 179 12.64 23.01 11.19
CA TYR A 179 12.87 22.59 9.81
C TYR A 179 11.59 22.30 9.02
N TRP A 180 10.41 22.29 9.66
CA TRP A 180 9.16 21.90 9.00
C TRP A 180 8.87 22.74 7.75
N PRO A 181 8.85 22.14 6.54
CA PRO A 181 8.69 22.92 5.30
C PRO A 181 7.23 23.31 5.01
N GLY A 182 6.27 22.73 5.73
CA GLY A 182 4.84 23.02 5.62
C GLY A 182 4.00 21.83 5.21
N ALA A 183 2.76 21.81 5.67
CA ALA A 183 1.82 20.70 5.43
C ALA A 183 1.38 20.59 3.95
N ASP A 184 1.55 21.64 3.18
CA ASP A 184 1.20 21.74 1.76
C ASP A 184 2.20 21.06 0.82
N VAL A 185 3.42 20.75 1.31
CA VAL A 185 4.48 20.09 0.53
C VAL A 185 4.99 18.80 1.17
N VAL A 186 4.41 18.38 2.29
CA VAL A 186 4.75 17.13 2.96
C VAL A 186 3.52 16.24 3.01
N ASP A 187 3.65 15.03 2.51
CA ASP A 187 2.61 14.00 2.57
C ASP A 187 2.80 13.05 3.73
N ILE A 188 4.05 12.71 4.05
CA ILE A 188 4.46 11.67 5.00
C ILE A 188 5.51 12.25 5.94
N VAL A 189 5.42 11.90 7.22
CA VAL A 189 6.48 12.22 8.19
C VAL A 189 7.35 10.98 8.39
N GLY A 190 8.65 11.16 8.18
CA GLY A 190 9.67 10.17 8.48
C GLY A 190 10.28 10.39 9.87
N LEU A 191 11.00 9.40 10.35
CA LEU A 191 11.78 9.48 11.59
C LEU A 191 12.98 8.54 11.45
N SER A 192 14.21 9.05 11.61
CA SER A 192 15.40 8.21 11.74
C SER A 192 15.78 8.09 13.20
N ALA A 193 15.81 6.88 13.74
CA ALA A 193 16.12 6.65 15.15
C ALA A 193 16.74 5.28 15.39
N TYR A 194 17.76 5.20 16.26
CA TYR A 194 18.58 4.00 16.43
C TYR A 194 18.83 3.67 17.89
N ASN A 195 18.80 2.39 18.21
CA ASN A 195 19.38 1.85 19.43
C ASN A 195 20.83 1.44 19.17
N PHE A 196 21.77 2.27 19.58
CA PHE A 196 23.20 2.02 19.39
C PHE A 196 23.78 0.96 20.34
N GLY A 197 23.01 0.49 21.32
CA GLY A 197 23.47 -0.48 22.30
C GLY A 197 24.60 0.05 23.18
N GLN A 198 25.39 -0.85 23.73
CA GLN A 198 26.46 -0.50 24.66
C GLN A 198 27.68 0.20 24.02
N GLU A 199 27.78 0.17 22.70
CA GLU A 199 28.94 0.72 22.00
C GLU A 199 29.02 2.25 22.11
N PHE A 200 27.84 2.92 22.09
CA PHE A 200 27.74 4.38 22.17
C PHE A 200 26.94 4.86 23.38
N GLY A 201 26.66 4.02 24.37
CA GLY A 201 25.90 4.40 25.55
C GLY A 201 25.34 3.20 26.32
N GLU A 202 24.06 3.30 26.66
CA GLU A 202 23.31 2.23 27.27
C GLU A 202 22.32 1.64 26.24
N TRP A 203 21.92 0.40 26.45
CA TRP A 203 20.85 -0.22 25.70
C TRP A 203 19.54 0.53 25.94
N SER A 204 18.89 0.97 24.87
CA SER A 204 17.64 1.70 24.92
C SER A 204 16.45 0.82 24.48
N SER A 205 15.34 0.92 25.17
CA SER A 205 14.09 0.29 24.75
C SER A 205 13.54 0.96 23.48
N VAL A 206 12.58 0.33 22.83
CA VAL A 206 11.89 0.91 21.68
C VAL A 206 11.23 2.24 22.05
N ASP A 207 10.58 2.31 23.23
CA ASP A 207 9.95 3.53 23.70
C ASP A 207 10.98 4.65 23.96
N ASP A 208 12.14 4.35 24.55
CA ASP A 208 13.20 5.35 24.74
C ASP A 208 13.71 5.92 23.41
N VAL A 209 13.71 5.11 22.35
CA VAL A 209 14.22 5.51 21.03
C VAL A 209 13.18 6.28 20.23
N LEU A 210 11.91 5.90 20.30
CA LEU A 210 10.89 6.35 19.35
C LEU A 210 9.82 7.28 19.95
N PHE A 211 9.47 7.10 21.23
CA PHE A 211 8.27 7.74 21.78
C PHE A 211 8.34 9.27 21.80
N ASP A 212 9.35 9.83 22.45
CA ASP A 212 9.47 11.29 22.59
C ASP A 212 9.64 11.99 21.22
N ALA A 213 10.41 11.40 20.31
CA ALA A 213 10.58 11.92 18.96
C ALA A 213 9.27 11.90 18.17
N THR A 214 8.51 10.82 18.28
CA THR A 214 7.17 10.69 17.67
C THR A 214 6.20 11.74 18.20
N GLU A 215 6.11 11.93 19.51
CA GLU A 215 5.23 12.93 20.11
C GLU A 215 5.61 14.37 19.72
N GLN A 216 6.90 14.67 19.59
CA GLN A 216 7.37 15.95 19.07
C GLN A 216 6.90 16.19 17.63
N LEU A 217 6.98 15.18 16.76
CA LEU A 217 6.50 15.26 15.37
C LEU A 217 4.98 15.41 15.29
N LYS A 218 4.23 14.69 16.13
CA LYS A 218 2.78 14.82 16.22
C LYS A 218 2.31 16.21 16.66
N ALA A 219 3.14 16.95 17.38
CA ALA A 219 2.79 18.30 17.83
C ALA A 219 2.49 19.26 16.67
N PHE A 220 3.09 19.05 15.49
CA PHE A 220 2.89 19.92 14.31
C PHE A 220 2.41 19.19 13.05
N ALA A 221 2.43 17.85 13.02
CA ALA A 221 2.10 17.06 11.83
C ALA A 221 1.17 15.87 12.12
N ARG A 222 0.28 16.01 13.13
CA ARG A 222 -0.65 14.92 13.53
C ARG A 222 -1.65 14.48 12.48
N ASP A 223 -1.82 15.26 11.43
CA ASP A 223 -2.69 14.99 10.29
C ASP A 223 -1.99 14.22 9.16
N LYS A 224 -0.74 13.81 9.38
CA LYS A 224 0.06 13.07 8.41
C LYS A 224 0.32 11.64 8.87
N PRO A 225 0.41 10.67 7.93
CA PRO A 225 0.91 9.33 8.24
C PRO A 225 2.41 9.38 8.53
N PHE A 226 2.87 8.51 9.45
CA PHE A 226 4.26 8.39 9.83
C PHE A 226 4.82 7.06 9.34
N ILE A 227 6.01 7.13 8.75
CA ILE A 227 6.85 5.95 8.48
C ILE A 227 8.17 6.18 9.21
N ILE A 228 8.58 5.26 10.08
CA ILE A 228 9.94 5.34 10.62
C ILE A 228 10.89 5.12 9.44
N SER A 229 11.49 6.22 8.96
CA SER A 229 12.23 6.24 7.70
C SER A 229 13.57 5.49 7.77
N GLN A 230 14.13 5.37 8.97
CA GLN A 230 15.30 4.56 9.25
C GLN A 230 15.27 4.15 10.72
N VAL A 231 15.31 2.86 11.00
CA VAL A 231 15.36 2.33 12.36
C VAL A 231 16.31 1.12 12.44
N GLY A 232 17.05 1.02 13.51
CA GLY A 232 17.93 -0.11 13.75
C GLY A 232 18.21 -0.32 15.22
N THR A 233 18.50 -1.57 15.61
CA THR A 233 18.98 -1.91 16.94
C THR A 233 20.28 -2.69 16.86
N SER A 234 21.27 -2.34 17.71
CA SER A 234 22.53 -3.07 17.84
C SER A 234 22.26 -4.54 18.16
N ILE A 235 23.19 -5.40 17.72
CA ILE A 235 23.20 -6.81 18.12
C ILE A 235 23.75 -7.02 19.53
N GLU A 236 24.37 -5.98 20.12
CA GLU A 236 25.10 -6.07 21.39
C GLU A 236 24.44 -5.18 22.45
N GLY A 237 24.40 -5.71 23.67
CA GLY A 237 24.06 -4.93 24.85
C GLY A 237 22.69 -5.19 25.44
N GLY A 238 21.80 -5.93 24.77
CA GLY A 238 20.48 -6.26 25.27
C GLY A 238 19.76 -7.34 24.48
N ASP A 239 18.45 -7.43 24.66
CA ASP A 239 17.58 -8.38 23.95
C ASP A 239 17.16 -7.81 22.58
N ARG A 240 17.99 -8.05 21.55
CA ARG A 240 17.70 -7.63 20.17
C ARG A 240 16.40 -8.25 19.63
N GLU A 241 16.21 -9.54 19.89
CA GLU A 241 15.06 -10.27 19.33
C GLU A 241 13.74 -9.73 19.92
N GLY A 242 13.70 -9.48 21.24
CA GLY A 242 12.58 -8.82 21.90
C GLY A 242 12.39 -7.39 21.40
N TRP A 243 13.47 -6.63 21.20
CA TRP A 243 13.40 -5.26 20.69
C TRP A 243 12.78 -5.18 19.27
N LEU A 244 13.16 -6.13 18.40
CA LEU A 244 12.56 -6.21 17.05
C LEU A 244 11.05 -6.44 17.12
N THR A 245 10.59 -7.35 17.97
CA THR A 245 9.16 -7.61 18.17
C THR A 245 8.46 -6.38 18.75
N GLU A 246 9.05 -5.73 19.76
CA GLU A 246 8.50 -4.52 20.39
C GLU A 246 8.41 -3.34 19.42
N MET A 247 9.33 -3.22 18.47
CA MET A 247 9.28 -2.19 17.42
C MET A 247 8.04 -2.33 16.51
N PHE A 248 7.70 -3.56 16.11
CA PHE A 248 6.45 -3.80 15.38
C PHE A 248 5.23 -3.44 16.22
N ASP A 249 5.23 -3.81 17.50
CA ASP A 249 4.18 -3.42 18.44
C ASP A 249 4.06 -1.91 18.62
N PHE A 250 5.19 -1.19 18.67
CA PHE A 250 5.21 0.26 18.73
C PHE A 250 4.51 0.89 17.52
N VAL A 251 4.88 0.47 16.31
CA VAL A 251 4.27 0.95 15.07
C VAL A 251 2.77 0.65 15.03
N ALA A 252 2.38 -0.56 15.41
CA ALA A 252 0.97 -0.98 15.40
C ALA A 252 0.09 -0.21 16.40
N ARG A 253 0.59 0.10 17.60
CA ARG A 253 -0.18 0.80 18.65
C ARG A 253 -0.25 2.31 18.44
N ASP A 254 0.70 2.89 17.73
CA ASP A 254 0.73 4.33 17.50
C ASP A 254 -0.18 4.74 16.34
N SER A 255 -0.99 5.77 16.60
CA SER A 255 -2.07 6.16 15.67
C SER A 255 -1.63 6.81 14.37
N ASN A 256 -0.40 7.28 14.30
CA ASN A 256 0.12 7.95 13.13
C ASN A 256 1.06 7.04 12.34
N HIS A 257 1.72 6.09 12.99
CA HIS A 257 2.60 5.17 12.31
C HIS A 257 1.82 4.17 11.45
N VAL A 258 2.33 3.93 10.24
CA VAL A 258 1.79 2.97 9.26
C VAL A 258 2.84 1.96 8.81
N GLY A 259 4.12 2.20 9.12
CA GLY A 259 5.21 1.32 8.74
C GLY A 259 6.58 1.86 9.13
N PHE A 260 7.58 1.15 8.69
CA PHE A 260 8.98 1.49 8.97
C PHE A 260 9.92 0.94 7.89
N LEU A 261 11.15 1.46 7.86
CA LEU A 261 12.28 0.99 7.07
C LEU A 261 13.41 0.58 8.01
N TYR A 262 13.67 -0.70 8.13
CA TYR A 262 14.76 -1.19 8.96
C TYR A 262 16.11 -1.01 8.26
N PHE A 263 17.06 -0.42 8.97
CA PHE A 263 18.41 -0.11 8.48
C PHE A 263 19.32 -1.33 8.63
N ASN A 264 19.31 -2.23 7.65
CA ASN A 264 20.03 -3.49 7.66
C ASN A 264 21.51 -3.32 7.27
N PHE A 265 22.29 -2.63 8.10
CA PHE A 265 23.69 -2.31 7.85
C PHE A 265 24.56 -2.69 9.05
N ASP A 266 25.82 -3.03 8.75
CA ASP A 266 26.93 -3.06 9.69
C ASP A 266 27.78 -1.82 9.40
N LYS A 267 27.60 -0.76 10.21
CA LYS A 267 28.20 0.55 9.97
C LYS A 267 28.79 1.14 11.27
N GLU A 268 28.07 2.04 11.95
CA GLU A 268 28.50 2.58 13.25
C GLU A 268 28.47 1.51 14.35
N THR A 269 27.47 0.65 14.32
CA THR A 269 27.39 -0.64 15.01
C THR A 269 26.71 -1.64 14.09
N ASN A 270 26.66 -2.91 14.46
CA ASN A 270 25.95 -3.91 13.66
C ASN A 270 24.45 -3.89 13.95
N TRP A 271 23.68 -3.33 13.01
CA TRP A 271 22.19 -3.31 13.02
C TRP A 271 21.56 -4.39 12.16
N THR A 272 22.33 -5.32 11.59
CA THR A 272 21.78 -6.27 10.63
C THR A 272 20.73 -7.20 11.23
N VAL A 273 19.56 -7.29 10.58
CA VAL A 273 18.54 -8.35 10.83
C VAL A 273 18.71 -9.52 9.88
N TRP A 274 19.51 -9.35 8.84
CA TRP A 274 19.88 -10.38 7.87
C TRP A 274 21.33 -10.24 7.46
N ASP A 275 22.10 -11.29 7.69
CA ASP A 275 23.55 -11.36 7.43
C ASP A 275 23.91 -11.95 6.04
N GLY A 276 22.92 -12.19 5.19
CA GLY A 276 23.06 -12.87 3.89
C GLY A 276 22.76 -14.38 3.94
N ALA A 277 22.55 -14.94 5.14
CA ALA A 277 22.22 -16.35 5.33
C ALA A 277 21.04 -16.55 6.29
N THR A 278 20.98 -15.79 7.38
CA THR A 278 19.99 -15.97 8.46
C THR A 278 19.27 -14.66 8.75
N VAL A 279 17.96 -14.72 8.87
CA VAL A 279 17.12 -13.61 9.33
C VAL A 279 16.96 -13.72 10.85
N ALA A 280 17.01 -12.59 11.56
CA ALA A 280 16.80 -12.51 13.00
C ALA A 280 15.46 -13.13 13.41
N SER A 281 15.44 -13.94 14.47
CA SER A 281 14.23 -14.65 14.91
C SER A 281 13.13 -13.71 15.39
N GLY A 282 13.49 -12.60 16.05
CA GLY A 282 12.51 -11.57 16.45
C GLY A 282 11.83 -10.90 15.27
N TRP A 283 12.58 -10.69 14.17
CA TRP A 283 11.98 -10.21 12.92
C TRP A 283 10.96 -11.21 12.36
N LEU A 284 11.35 -12.50 12.26
CA LEU A 284 10.43 -13.54 11.76
C LEU A 284 9.20 -13.70 12.66
N THR A 285 9.39 -13.68 13.99
CA THR A 285 8.28 -13.73 14.95
C THR A 285 7.33 -12.53 14.77
N ALA A 286 7.87 -11.32 14.59
CA ALA A 286 7.07 -10.13 14.37
C ALA A 286 6.27 -10.18 13.06
N LEU A 287 6.84 -10.80 12.00
CA LEU A 287 6.15 -10.99 10.73
C LEU A 287 4.95 -11.97 10.83
N GLU A 288 4.87 -12.79 11.88
CA GLU A 288 3.71 -13.66 12.13
C GLU A 288 2.53 -12.93 12.76
N ASP A 289 2.70 -11.66 13.14
CA ASP A 289 1.65 -10.83 13.74
C ASP A 289 0.58 -10.47 12.69
N ASP A 290 -0.69 -10.61 13.06
CA ASP A 290 -1.85 -10.35 12.17
C ASP A 290 -1.98 -8.89 11.74
N ARG A 291 -1.28 -7.97 12.42
CA ARG A 291 -1.22 -6.55 12.09
C ARG A 291 -0.22 -6.22 10.99
N VAL A 292 0.68 -7.14 10.64
CA VAL A 292 1.68 -6.92 9.60
C VAL A 292 1.05 -7.15 8.23
N VAL A 293 1.19 -6.17 7.35
CA VAL A 293 0.62 -6.19 5.99
C VAL A 293 1.74 -6.14 4.96
N PHE A 294 1.68 -7.04 4.02
CA PHE A 294 2.56 -7.07 2.85
C PHE A 294 1.80 -6.56 1.63
N GLY A 295 2.46 -5.75 0.84
CA GLY A 295 1.85 -5.06 -0.27
C GLY A 295 1.37 -3.66 0.12
N PHE A 296 1.47 -2.76 -0.83
CA PHE A 296 1.22 -1.34 -0.61
C PHE A 296 -0.16 -0.97 -1.16
N PRO A 297 -0.96 -0.18 -0.42
CA PRO A 297 -2.24 0.32 -0.90
C PRO A 297 -2.02 1.48 -1.87
N LEU A 298 -1.48 1.20 -3.05
CA LEU A 298 -1.13 2.20 -4.06
C LEU A 298 -2.32 3.14 -4.34
N ASP A 299 -3.50 2.57 -4.50
CA ASP A 299 -4.72 3.31 -4.82
C ASP A 299 -5.12 4.33 -3.74
N ASP A 300 -4.74 4.09 -2.48
CA ASP A 300 -5.05 4.98 -1.37
C ASP A 300 -4.02 6.09 -1.20
N TRP A 301 -2.76 5.76 -1.43
CA TRP A 301 -1.66 6.65 -1.12
C TRP A 301 -1.29 7.57 -2.28
N PHE A 302 -1.49 7.13 -3.52
CA PHE A 302 -1.12 7.86 -4.73
C PHE A 302 -2.34 8.37 -5.50
N ARG A 303 -3.40 8.78 -4.80
CA ARG A 303 -4.55 9.50 -5.36
C ARG A 303 -4.44 11.00 -5.06
N PRO A 304 -5.13 11.88 -5.82
CA PRO A 304 -5.17 13.29 -5.49
C PRO A 304 -5.70 13.57 -4.08
N GLY A 305 -5.02 14.46 -3.36
CA GLY A 305 -5.39 14.88 -2.02
C GLY A 305 -4.60 14.20 -0.90
N PRO A 306 -4.97 14.47 0.35
CA PRO A 306 -4.27 13.93 1.52
C PRO A 306 -4.34 12.41 1.56
N ILE A 307 -3.23 11.78 1.99
CA ILE A 307 -3.21 10.34 2.24
C ILE A 307 -4.24 10.04 3.34
N PRO A 308 -5.21 9.14 3.10
CA PRO A 308 -6.22 8.84 4.08
C PRO A 308 -5.64 7.94 5.17
N PHE A 309 -5.31 8.52 6.30
CA PHE A 309 -4.95 7.77 7.49
C PHE A 309 -5.79 8.16 8.72
N SER A 310 -6.70 9.14 8.56
CA SER A 310 -7.51 9.70 9.64
C SER A 310 -8.53 8.71 10.18
N ARG A 311 -8.63 8.70 11.49
CA ARG A 311 -9.57 7.91 12.33
C ARG A 311 -11.01 8.43 12.31
N VAL A 312 -11.37 9.39 11.50
CA VAL A 312 -12.76 9.81 11.39
C VAL A 312 -13.45 8.78 10.49
N PRO A 313 -14.40 8.00 10.99
CA PRO A 313 -15.27 7.24 10.12
C PRO A 313 -15.99 8.27 9.23
N SER A 314 -15.66 8.32 7.95
CA SER A 314 -16.66 8.73 7.00
C SER A 314 -17.86 7.83 7.28
N THR A 315 -19.04 8.37 7.51
CA THR A 315 -20.22 7.53 7.64
C THR A 315 -20.35 6.78 6.32
N PRO A 316 -19.99 5.49 6.28
CA PRO A 316 -20.03 4.76 5.03
C PRO A 316 -21.47 4.73 4.55
N TYR A 317 -21.66 4.84 3.25
CA TYR A 317 -22.94 4.59 2.62
C TYR A 317 -23.44 3.21 3.11
N PRO A 318 -24.71 3.05 3.51
CA PRO A 318 -25.16 1.81 4.10
C PRO A 318 -24.97 0.66 3.13
N LYS A 319 -24.26 -0.36 3.58
CA LYS A 319 -24.08 -1.61 2.83
C LYS A 319 -25.39 -2.37 2.75
N PRO A 320 -25.60 -3.20 1.71
CA PRO A 320 -26.82 -3.99 1.60
C PRO A 320 -26.94 -4.94 2.81
N SER A 321 -28.12 -4.98 3.40
CA SER A 321 -28.45 -5.89 4.49
C SER A 321 -28.86 -7.28 3.99
N HIS A 322 -29.09 -7.42 2.70
CA HIS A 322 -29.48 -8.67 2.01
C HIS A 322 -29.15 -8.57 0.51
N PHE A 323 -29.05 -9.68 -0.16
CA PHE A 323 -28.82 -9.76 -1.59
C PHE A 323 -30.10 -10.17 -2.34
N CYS A 324 -30.35 -9.55 -3.48
CA CYS A 324 -31.49 -9.84 -4.34
C CYS A 324 -31.18 -11.01 -5.31
N GLY A 325 -31.02 -12.18 -4.77
CA GLY A 325 -30.82 -13.42 -5.58
C GLY A 325 -32.07 -14.26 -5.79
N GLU A 326 -33.23 -13.84 -5.25
CA GLU A 326 -34.46 -14.62 -5.27
C GLU A 326 -35.46 -14.20 -6.36
N ALA A 327 -35.23 -13.07 -7.03
CA ALA A 327 -36.10 -12.64 -8.13
C ALA A 327 -35.97 -13.64 -9.30
N SER A 328 -37.09 -14.15 -9.79
CA SER A 328 -37.12 -15.08 -10.92
C SER A 328 -37.70 -14.37 -12.14
N ILE A 329 -37.03 -14.51 -13.27
CA ILE A 329 -37.55 -14.10 -14.59
C ILE A 329 -38.33 -15.30 -15.16
N ASP A 330 -39.55 -15.07 -15.64
CA ASP A 330 -40.42 -16.12 -16.18
C ASP A 330 -39.81 -16.89 -17.36
N SER A 331 -38.91 -16.28 -18.09
CA SER A 331 -38.20 -16.90 -19.22
C SER A 331 -36.76 -16.43 -19.26
N PRO A 332 -35.86 -17.05 -18.43
CA PRO A 332 -34.45 -16.67 -18.41
C PRO A 332 -33.79 -16.97 -19.77
N PRO A 333 -32.83 -16.14 -20.22
CA PRO A 333 -32.08 -16.41 -21.44
C PRO A 333 -31.25 -17.69 -21.30
N THR A 334 -31.14 -18.44 -22.40
CA THR A 334 -30.21 -19.55 -22.56
C THR A 334 -29.07 -19.09 -23.48
N PHE A 335 -27.87 -19.53 -23.23
CA PHE A 335 -26.67 -19.09 -23.94
C PHE A 335 -26.07 -20.24 -24.74
N GLY A 336 -25.82 -20.01 -26.04
CA GLY A 336 -25.31 -21.02 -26.95
C GLY A 336 -23.89 -21.52 -26.66
N ASP A 337 -23.14 -20.75 -25.89
CA ASP A 337 -21.75 -21.02 -25.50
C ASP A 337 -21.59 -21.55 -24.05
N VAL A 338 -22.72 -21.83 -23.37
CA VAL A 338 -22.72 -22.41 -22.01
C VAL A 338 -23.19 -23.86 -22.10
N SER A 339 -22.25 -24.77 -22.04
CA SER A 339 -22.56 -26.22 -22.05
C SER A 339 -22.93 -26.74 -20.65
N ASP A 340 -23.84 -27.66 -20.56
CA ASP A 340 -24.21 -28.33 -19.31
C ASP A 340 -23.02 -29.05 -18.67
N GLY A 341 -23.01 -29.13 -17.34
CA GLY A 341 -22.04 -29.88 -16.58
C GLY A 341 -20.68 -29.20 -16.32
N LEU A 342 -20.50 -27.99 -16.80
CA LEU A 342 -19.33 -27.19 -16.44
C LEU A 342 -19.56 -26.49 -15.11
N PHE A 343 -18.47 -26.13 -14.40
CA PHE A 343 -18.53 -25.55 -13.04
C PHE A 343 -19.33 -24.23 -12.97
N TYR A 344 -19.39 -23.51 -14.07
CA TYR A 344 -20.11 -22.24 -14.20
C TYR A 344 -21.52 -22.36 -14.78
N SER A 345 -21.97 -23.53 -15.24
CA SER A 345 -23.27 -23.67 -15.96
C SER A 345 -24.45 -23.34 -15.06
N ALA A 346 -24.53 -23.89 -13.86
CA ALA A 346 -25.56 -23.58 -12.89
C ALA A 346 -25.47 -22.14 -12.35
N PRO A 347 -24.28 -21.60 -12.01
CA PRO A 347 -24.09 -20.19 -11.68
C PRO A 347 -24.58 -19.21 -12.76
N ILE A 348 -24.24 -19.44 -14.02
CA ILE A 348 -24.68 -18.61 -15.13
C ILE A 348 -26.20 -18.68 -15.32
N SER A 349 -26.79 -19.87 -15.24
CA SER A 349 -28.24 -20.05 -15.28
C SER A 349 -28.94 -19.29 -14.14
N TRP A 350 -28.37 -19.36 -12.92
CA TRP A 350 -28.87 -18.58 -11.79
C TRP A 350 -28.78 -17.06 -12.04
N MET A 351 -27.66 -16.54 -12.56
CA MET A 351 -27.53 -15.12 -12.90
C MET A 351 -28.55 -14.68 -13.95
N ALA A 352 -28.78 -15.51 -14.94
CA ALA A 352 -29.79 -15.26 -15.97
C ALA A 352 -31.22 -15.26 -15.39
N THR A 353 -31.52 -16.22 -14.52
CA THR A 353 -32.84 -16.36 -13.87
C THR A 353 -33.16 -15.22 -12.92
N THR A 354 -32.14 -14.72 -12.21
CA THR A 354 -32.29 -13.59 -11.27
C THR A 354 -32.14 -12.22 -11.92
N GLY A 355 -31.83 -12.15 -13.22
CA GLY A 355 -31.65 -10.89 -13.95
C GLY A 355 -30.34 -10.18 -13.65
N LEU A 356 -29.40 -10.83 -12.96
CA LEU A 356 -28.08 -10.26 -12.66
C LEU A 356 -27.24 -10.06 -13.93
N ALA A 357 -27.36 -10.97 -14.90
CA ALA A 357 -26.73 -10.84 -16.21
C ALA A 357 -27.63 -11.38 -17.33
N ALA A 358 -27.72 -10.65 -18.43
CA ALA A 358 -28.53 -11.02 -19.59
C ALA A 358 -27.72 -11.62 -20.75
N GLY A 359 -26.39 -11.72 -20.63
CA GLY A 359 -25.51 -12.09 -21.75
C GLY A 359 -25.36 -10.98 -22.79
N PHE A 360 -25.00 -11.38 -24.01
CA PHE A 360 -24.78 -10.47 -25.15
C PHE A 360 -25.90 -10.64 -26.20
N ASP A 361 -26.07 -9.64 -27.05
CA ASP A 361 -27.09 -9.63 -28.10
C ASP A 361 -26.98 -10.77 -29.11
N ASP A 362 -25.81 -11.38 -29.22
CA ASP A 362 -25.53 -12.56 -30.06
C ASP A 362 -25.97 -13.87 -29.44
N GLY A 363 -26.60 -13.86 -28.27
CA GLY A 363 -27.05 -15.05 -27.55
C GLY A 363 -25.94 -15.81 -26.82
N THR A 364 -24.78 -15.16 -26.59
CA THR A 364 -23.66 -15.74 -25.84
C THR A 364 -23.55 -15.14 -24.43
N PHE A 365 -22.93 -15.87 -23.51
CA PHE A 365 -22.51 -15.36 -22.18
C PHE A 365 -21.04 -15.02 -22.13
N ARG A 366 -20.21 -15.67 -22.93
CA ARG A 366 -18.75 -15.56 -22.99
C ARG A 366 -18.07 -15.93 -21.65
N PRO A 367 -18.28 -17.14 -21.13
CA PRO A 367 -17.83 -17.54 -19.80
C PRO A 367 -16.31 -17.45 -19.59
N ASP A 368 -15.53 -17.65 -20.65
CA ASP A 368 -14.06 -17.62 -20.61
C ASP A 368 -13.47 -16.22 -20.87
N ALA A 369 -14.30 -15.22 -21.19
CA ALA A 369 -13.84 -13.85 -21.38
C ALA A 369 -13.51 -13.21 -20.02
N PRO A 370 -12.43 -12.41 -19.94
CA PRO A 370 -12.16 -11.61 -18.76
C PRO A 370 -13.34 -10.67 -18.45
N VAL A 371 -13.68 -10.53 -17.18
CA VAL A 371 -14.67 -9.55 -16.74
C VAL A 371 -14.01 -8.19 -16.54
N THR A 372 -14.67 -7.14 -17.00
CA THR A 372 -14.19 -5.77 -16.78
C THR A 372 -14.58 -5.27 -15.40
N ARG A 373 -13.88 -4.24 -14.92
CA ARG A 373 -14.19 -3.57 -13.65
C ARG A 373 -15.63 -3.05 -13.61
N ALA A 374 -16.09 -2.43 -14.69
CA ALA A 374 -17.47 -1.94 -14.82
C ALA A 374 -18.51 -3.08 -14.79
N GLU A 375 -18.25 -4.19 -15.47
CA GLU A 375 -19.14 -5.36 -15.45
C GLU A 375 -19.23 -5.96 -14.05
N ALA A 376 -18.08 -6.15 -13.36
CA ALA A 376 -18.04 -6.72 -12.02
C ALA A 376 -18.85 -5.89 -11.01
N VAL A 377 -18.61 -4.57 -10.94
CA VAL A 377 -19.35 -3.72 -10.00
C VAL A 377 -20.84 -3.61 -10.35
N THR A 378 -21.20 -3.68 -11.63
CA THR A 378 -22.61 -3.67 -12.04
C THR A 378 -23.33 -4.94 -11.63
N MET A 379 -22.68 -6.11 -11.75
CA MET A 379 -23.27 -7.36 -11.29
C MET A 379 -23.44 -7.38 -9.77
N LEU A 380 -22.45 -6.86 -9.03
CA LEU A 380 -22.53 -6.69 -7.58
C LEU A 380 -23.62 -5.71 -7.16
N TRP A 381 -23.73 -4.57 -7.82
CA TRP A 381 -24.77 -3.58 -7.55
C TRP A 381 -26.18 -4.15 -7.79
N ARG A 382 -26.38 -4.94 -8.86
CA ARG A 382 -27.62 -5.66 -9.11
C ARG A 382 -27.90 -6.70 -8.03
N LEU A 383 -26.88 -7.47 -7.63
CA LEU A 383 -27.01 -8.44 -6.55
C LEU A 383 -27.40 -7.75 -5.22
N ALA A 384 -26.92 -6.52 -5.00
CA ALA A 384 -27.30 -5.67 -3.85
C ALA A 384 -28.64 -4.95 -4.03
N CYS A 385 -29.53 -5.43 -4.90
CA CYS A 385 -30.86 -4.87 -5.17
C CYS A 385 -30.87 -3.51 -5.86
N SER A 386 -29.82 -3.16 -6.59
CA SER A 386 -29.70 -1.93 -7.38
C SER A 386 -30.05 -0.66 -6.58
N PRO A 387 -29.37 -0.38 -5.46
CA PRO A 387 -29.67 0.77 -4.62
C PRO A 387 -29.61 2.08 -5.42
N GLY A 388 -30.71 2.87 -5.33
CA GLY A 388 -30.91 4.05 -6.17
C GLY A 388 -30.23 5.33 -5.71
N ASP A 389 -29.77 5.39 -4.45
CA ASP A 389 -29.25 6.60 -3.81
C ASP A 389 -27.70 6.69 -3.89
N ALA A 390 -27.09 6.01 -4.87
CA ALA A 390 -25.65 5.99 -5.01
C ALA A 390 -25.07 7.39 -5.27
N PRO A 391 -23.96 7.76 -4.62
CA PRO A 391 -23.24 8.99 -4.95
C PRO A 391 -22.75 8.93 -6.41
N GLY A 392 -22.52 10.09 -7.03
CA GLY A 392 -21.87 10.14 -8.34
C GLY A 392 -20.44 9.56 -8.25
N ALA A 393 -20.03 8.83 -9.27
CA ALA A 393 -18.67 8.32 -9.35
C ALA A 393 -17.68 9.49 -9.49
N PRO A 394 -16.62 9.55 -8.65
CA PRO A 394 -15.69 10.70 -8.62
C PRO A 394 -14.57 10.60 -9.67
N PHE A 395 -14.80 9.93 -10.82
CA PHE A 395 -13.79 9.66 -11.83
C PHE A 395 -14.12 10.31 -13.17
N GLU A 396 -13.13 10.91 -13.81
CA GLU A 396 -13.31 11.60 -15.09
C GLU A 396 -13.62 10.64 -16.25
N ASP A 397 -13.19 9.39 -16.19
CA ASP A 397 -13.45 8.34 -17.16
C ASP A 397 -14.76 7.57 -16.92
N VAL A 398 -15.51 7.91 -15.87
CA VAL A 398 -16.84 7.38 -15.58
C VAL A 398 -17.87 8.43 -15.95
N GLN A 399 -18.31 8.41 -17.20
CA GLN A 399 -19.38 9.27 -17.69
C GLN A 399 -20.75 8.64 -17.44
N ALA A 400 -21.83 9.38 -17.75
CA ALA A 400 -23.20 8.86 -17.63
C ALA A 400 -23.40 7.67 -18.61
N ASP A 401 -23.18 6.48 -18.13
CA ASP A 401 -23.27 5.21 -18.84
C ASP A 401 -23.98 4.18 -17.95
N TRP A 402 -24.22 2.99 -18.47
CA TRP A 402 -24.94 1.88 -17.82
C TRP A 402 -24.31 1.42 -16.49
N TYR A 403 -23.01 1.67 -16.28
CA TYR A 403 -22.27 1.30 -15.07
C TYR A 403 -22.06 2.45 -14.08
N SER A 404 -22.34 3.70 -14.44
CA SER A 404 -21.95 4.86 -13.62
C SER A 404 -22.53 4.85 -12.20
N THR A 405 -23.82 4.46 -12.08
CA THR A 405 -24.48 4.32 -10.77
C THR A 405 -23.86 3.18 -9.95
N ALA A 406 -23.55 2.06 -10.59
CA ALA A 406 -22.93 0.92 -9.94
C ALA A 406 -21.52 1.25 -9.44
N VAL A 407 -20.73 1.99 -10.22
CA VAL A 407 -19.41 2.47 -9.79
C VAL A 407 -19.54 3.42 -8.61
N GLY A 408 -20.44 4.41 -8.68
CA GLY A 408 -20.69 5.34 -7.57
C GLY A 408 -21.11 4.61 -6.28
N TRP A 409 -21.96 3.60 -6.40
CA TRP A 409 -22.35 2.75 -5.28
C TRP A 409 -21.16 1.96 -4.71
N ALA A 410 -20.43 1.24 -5.55
CA ALA A 410 -19.34 0.38 -5.10
C ALA A 410 -18.20 1.18 -4.43
N VAL A 411 -17.93 2.40 -4.92
CA VAL A 411 -17.00 3.35 -4.30
C VAL A 411 -17.58 3.92 -3.02
N GLY A 412 -18.87 4.26 -3.00
CA GLY A 412 -19.53 4.81 -1.81
C GLY A 412 -19.59 3.85 -0.62
N ILE A 413 -19.65 2.53 -0.87
CA ILE A 413 -19.53 1.50 0.18
C ILE A 413 -18.08 1.03 0.40
N GLU A 414 -17.10 1.67 -0.23
CA GLU A 414 -15.69 1.34 -0.15
C GLU A 414 -15.31 -0.08 -0.61
N ALA A 415 -16.15 -0.71 -1.42
CA ALA A 415 -15.88 -2.05 -1.95
C ALA A 415 -14.77 -2.05 -2.99
N ILE A 416 -14.74 -1.01 -3.84
CA ILE A 416 -13.73 -0.84 -4.89
C ILE A 416 -13.27 0.62 -4.93
N ARG A 417 -12.07 0.85 -5.44
CA ARG A 417 -11.48 2.18 -5.58
C ARG A 417 -11.01 2.42 -7.01
N GLY A 418 -10.77 3.68 -7.34
CA GLY A 418 -10.13 4.07 -8.60
C GLY A 418 -8.60 3.96 -8.53
N TYR A 419 -7.98 4.29 -9.64
CA TYR A 419 -6.53 4.33 -9.75
C TYR A 419 -5.95 5.68 -9.30
N PRO A 420 -4.63 5.75 -9.04
CA PRO A 420 -3.98 6.97 -8.58
C PRO A 420 -4.12 8.18 -9.52
N ASP A 421 -4.33 7.93 -10.80
CA ASP A 421 -4.58 8.97 -11.83
C ASP A 421 -6.01 9.51 -11.83
N ALA A 422 -6.77 9.26 -10.77
CA ALA A 422 -8.19 9.62 -10.63
C ALA A 422 -9.09 8.98 -11.70
N THR A 423 -8.68 7.88 -12.33
CA THR A 423 -9.51 7.08 -13.24
C THR A 423 -10.07 5.85 -12.54
N PHE A 424 -11.17 5.33 -13.07
CA PHE A 424 -11.72 4.03 -12.66
C PHE A 424 -11.30 2.89 -13.58
N ARG A 425 -10.98 3.21 -14.82
CA ARG A 425 -10.67 2.28 -15.92
C ARG A 425 -11.75 1.22 -16.08
N PRO A 426 -12.99 1.63 -16.46
CA PRO A 426 -14.16 0.73 -16.50
C PRO A 426 -13.97 -0.50 -17.36
N ASP A 427 -13.21 -0.38 -18.47
CA ASP A 427 -12.96 -1.45 -19.43
C ASP A 427 -11.75 -2.34 -19.08
N ALA A 428 -10.97 -1.98 -18.04
CA ALA A 428 -9.84 -2.79 -17.61
C ALA A 428 -10.33 -4.13 -17.02
N PRO A 429 -9.64 -5.25 -17.32
CA PRO A 429 -9.94 -6.53 -16.69
C PRO A 429 -9.65 -6.47 -15.19
N LEU A 430 -10.51 -7.11 -14.39
CA LEU A 430 -10.34 -7.25 -12.95
C LEU A 430 -9.52 -8.50 -12.65
N THR A 431 -8.52 -8.40 -11.78
CA THR A 431 -7.75 -9.57 -11.33
C THR A 431 -8.53 -10.39 -10.31
N ARG A 432 -8.14 -11.64 -10.10
CA ARG A 432 -8.76 -12.53 -9.10
C ARG A 432 -8.53 -12.01 -7.69
N ALA A 433 -7.36 -11.42 -7.40
CA ALA A 433 -7.05 -10.76 -6.13
C ALA A 433 -7.92 -9.54 -5.87
N GLU A 434 -8.10 -8.67 -6.87
CA GLU A 434 -8.97 -7.51 -6.78
C GLU A 434 -10.43 -7.93 -6.54
N LEU A 435 -10.93 -8.89 -7.31
CA LEU A 435 -12.30 -9.38 -7.11
C LEU A 435 -12.49 -10.00 -5.72
N ALA A 436 -11.55 -10.83 -5.26
CA ALA A 436 -11.62 -11.41 -3.91
C ALA A 436 -11.76 -10.31 -2.85
N THR A 437 -10.93 -9.26 -2.97
CA THR A 437 -10.96 -8.10 -2.06
C THR A 437 -12.29 -7.36 -2.11
N VAL A 438 -12.84 -7.15 -3.32
CA VAL A 438 -14.15 -6.50 -3.50
C VAL A 438 -15.26 -7.32 -2.84
N LEU A 439 -15.31 -8.63 -3.11
CA LEU A 439 -16.32 -9.53 -2.53
C LEU A 439 -16.23 -9.57 -0.99
N TRP A 440 -15.02 -9.63 -0.46
CA TRP A 440 -14.77 -9.62 0.97
C TRP A 440 -15.25 -8.34 1.63
N ARG A 441 -14.93 -7.18 1.03
CA ARG A 441 -15.36 -5.85 1.51
C ARG A 441 -16.88 -5.66 1.45
N VAL A 442 -17.55 -6.14 0.41
CA VAL A 442 -19.02 -6.10 0.29
C VAL A 442 -19.68 -6.90 1.41
N ASN A 443 -19.03 -7.96 1.88
CA ASN A 443 -19.51 -8.82 2.96
C ASN A 443 -19.02 -8.41 4.36
N ASP A 444 -18.61 -7.16 4.57
CA ASP A 444 -18.12 -6.65 5.87
C ASP A 444 -16.86 -7.35 6.39
N CYS A 445 -15.98 -7.80 5.46
CA CYS A 445 -14.69 -8.40 5.77
C CYS A 445 -14.77 -9.47 6.87
N PRO A 446 -15.55 -10.52 6.67
CA PRO A 446 -15.69 -11.56 7.68
C PRO A 446 -14.36 -12.24 7.97
N ASP A 447 -14.17 -12.64 9.23
CA ASP A 447 -13.00 -13.41 9.64
C ASP A 447 -12.91 -14.71 8.86
N ALA A 448 -11.71 -15.04 8.42
CA ALA A 448 -11.44 -16.26 7.70
C ALA A 448 -11.16 -17.43 8.67
N ALA A 449 -11.90 -18.51 8.52
CA ALA A 449 -11.41 -19.79 9.06
C ALA A 449 -10.35 -20.33 8.08
N ARG A 450 -9.08 -20.39 8.47
CA ARG A 450 -8.01 -20.99 7.65
C ARG A 450 -8.43 -22.40 7.21
N SER A 451 -8.67 -22.58 5.93
CA SER A 451 -9.14 -23.86 5.38
C SER A 451 -8.26 -24.40 4.26
N GLN A 452 -7.50 -23.54 3.59
CA GLN A 452 -6.66 -23.93 2.46
C GLN A 452 -5.54 -22.91 2.25
N ASP A 453 -4.30 -23.39 2.21
CA ASP A 453 -3.13 -22.60 1.85
C ASP A 453 -2.89 -22.67 0.34
N TYR A 454 -2.79 -21.52 -0.32
CA TYR A 454 -2.37 -21.41 -1.71
C TYR A 454 -0.92 -20.91 -1.76
N PRO A 455 -0.01 -21.64 -2.43
CA PRO A 455 1.43 -21.31 -2.42
C PRO A 455 1.76 -19.97 -3.12
N ASP A 456 0.83 -19.44 -3.91
CA ASP A 456 0.93 -18.16 -4.62
C ASP A 456 0.11 -17.03 -3.96
N VAL A 457 -0.41 -17.26 -2.76
CA VAL A 457 -1.11 -16.25 -1.95
C VAL A 457 -0.30 -15.98 -0.71
N PHE A 458 0.23 -14.78 -0.62
CA PHE A 458 0.79 -14.30 0.64
C PHE A 458 -0.37 -13.93 1.56
N VAL A 459 -0.55 -14.68 2.64
CA VAL A 459 -1.67 -14.53 3.60
C VAL A 459 -1.85 -13.09 4.07
N ARG A 460 -0.77 -12.33 4.13
CA ARG A 460 -0.76 -10.93 4.58
C ARG A 460 -0.65 -9.89 3.44
N SER A 461 -0.89 -10.29 2.20
CA SER A 461 -1.11 -9.32 1.11
C SER A 461 -2.47 -8.64 1.30
N TYR A 462 -2.70 -7.50 0.61
CA TYR A 462 -3.99 -6.79 0.66
C TYR A 462 -5.20 -7.68 0.34
N TYR A 463 -4.97 -8.79 -0.36
CA TYR A 463 -5.99 -9.76 -0.74
C TYR A 463 -5.93 -11.06 0.08
N GLY A 464 -4.91 -11.24 0.94
CA GLY A 464 -4.68 -12.50 1.65
C GLY A 464 -5.88 -12.92 2.49
N GLY A 465 -6.38 -12.05 3.36
CA GLY A 465 -7.57 -12.29 4.17
C GLY A 465 -8.83 -12.53 3.34
N ALA A 466 -8.96 -11.84 2.21
CA ALA A 466 -10.07 -12.03 1.28
C ALA A 466 -10.05 -13.41 0.62
N VAL A 467 -8.86 -13.88 0.21
CA VAL A 467 -8.69 -15.21 -0.40
C VAL A 467 -8.91 -16.32 0.64
N GLU A 468 -8.40 -16.16 1.86
CA GLU A 468 -8.66 -17.10 2.97
C GLU A 468 -10.15 -17.20 3.27
N TRP A 469 -10.85 -16.07 3.35
CA TRP A 469 -12.30 -16.06 3.52
C TRP A 469 -13.02 -16.78 2.37
N MET A 470 -12.68 -16.48 1.12
CA MET A 470 -13.27 -17.14 -0.04
C MET A 470 -13.06 -18.67 -0.01
N ALA A 471 -11.88 -19.11 0.41
CA ALA A 471 -11.55 -20.53 0.55
C ALA A 471 -12.33 -21.17 1.71
N GLY A 472 -12.35 -20.52 2.88
CA GLY A 472 -13.09 -20.97 4.07
C GLY A 472 -14.59 -21.04 3.86
N ALA A 473 -15.15 -20.07 3.15
CA ALA A 473 -16.56 -20.03 2.77
C ALA A 473 -16.88 -20.90 1.53
N GLN A 474 -15.92 -21.65 1.00
CA GLN A 474 -16.05 -22.49 -0.21
C GLN A 474 -16.49 -21.72 -1.47
N ILE A 475 -16.23 -20.43 -1.53
CA ILE A 475 -16.50 -19.60 -2.71
C ILE A 475 -15.51 -19.93 -3.83
N THR A 476 -14.23 -20.17 -3.47
CA THR A 476 -13.18 -20.60 -4.39
C THR A 476 -12.58 -21.94 -4.00
N SER A 477 -12.07 -22.67 -4.99
CA SER A 477 -11.22 -23.85 -4.83
C SER A 477 -9.87 -23.69 -5.54
N GLY A 478 -9.53 -22.47 -5.93
CA GLY A 478 -8.33 -22.17 -6.73
C GLY A 478 -8.48 -22.48 -8.22
N THR A 479 -7.35 -22.60 -8.90
CA THR A 479 -7.25 -22.82 -10.37
C THR A 479 -7.12 -24.29 -10.77
N GLY A 480 -7.22 -25.22 -9.81
CA GLY A 480 -7.19 -26.67 -10.08
C GLY A 480 -5.78 -27.28 -10.05
N ASP A 481 -4.73 -26.45 -10.05
CA ASP A 481 -3.33 -26.85 -9.86
C ASP A 481 -2.81 -26.60 -8.42
N GLY A 482 -3.73 -26.30 -7.50
CA GLY A 482 -3.44 -25.99 -6.10
C GLY A 482 -3.05 -24.52 -5.84
N ARG A 483 -3.19 -23.64 -6.84
CA ARG A 483 -2.93 -22.21 -6.74
C ARG A 483 -4.22 -21.40 -6.72
N PHE A 484 -4.13 -20.14 -6.33
CA PHE A 484 -5.23 -19.19 -6.44
C PHE A 484 -5.17 -18.38 -7.74
N GLY A 485 -3.98 -18.01 -8.22
CA GLY A 485 -3.76 -17.17 -9.40
C GLY A 485 -4.14 -15.72 -9.17
N PRO A 486 -3.59 -15.01 -8.15
CA PRO A 486 -4.04 -13.68 -7.74
C PRO A 486 -3.99 -12.63 -8.87
N GLU A 487 -2.95 -12.68 -9.70
CA GLU A 487 -2.73 -11.73 -10.80
C GLU A 487 -3.47 -12.09 -12.10
N ALA A 488 -4.06 -13.27 -12.17
CA ALA A 488 -4.79 -13.67 -13.36
C ALA A 488 -6.10 -12.88 -13.49
N PRO A 489 -6.49 -12.42 -14.69
CA PRO A 489 -7.80 -11.85 -14.92
C PRO A 489 -8.89 -12.85 -14.54
N VAL A 490 -9.91 -12.41 -13.81
CA VAL A 490 -11.07 -13.24 -13.50
C VAL A 490 -11.96 -13.35 -14.74
N THR A 491 -12.44 -14.56 -15.03
CA THR A 491 -13.37 -14.79 -16.13
C THR A 491 -14.82 -14.54 -15.70
N ARG A 492 -15.70 -14.30 -16.67
CA ARG A 492 -17.14 -14.09 -16.43
C ARG A 492 -17.79 -15.33 -15.79
N GLY A 493 -17.36 -16.54 -16.17
CA GLY A 493 -17.82 -17.80 -15.58
C GLY A 493 -17.33 -17.98 -14.13
N GLU A 494 -16.10 -17.54 -13.82
CA GLU A 494 -15.59 -17.53 -12.45
C GLU A 494 -16.32 -16.52 -11.58
N LEU A 495 -16.54 -15.28 -12.06
CA LEU A 495 -17.33 -14.30 -11.34
C LEU A 495 -18.73 -14.83 -11.03
N ALA A 496 -19.42 -15.41 -12.02
CA ALA A 496 -20.73 -16.02 -11.81
C ALA A 496 -20.69 -17.08 -10.70
N THR A 497 -19.65 -17.92 -10.72
CA THR A 497 -19.46 -18.99 -9.73
C THR A 497 -19.20 -18.42 -8.33
N PHE A 498 -18.39 -17.38 -8.21
CA PHE A 498 -18.10 -16.74 -6.92
C PHE A 498 -19.34 -16.06 -6.34
N LEU A 499 -20.10 -15.32 -7.14
CA LEU A 499 -21.35 -14.69 -6.71
C LEU A 499 -22.41 -15.73 -6.28
N PHE A 500 -22.51 -16.82 -7.02
CA PHE A 500 -23.45 -17.91 -6.71
C PHE A 500 -23.15 -18.63 -5.39
N ARG A 501 -21.84 -18.76 -5.06
CA ARG A 501 -21.36 -19.42 -3.85
C ARG A 501 -21.25 -18.51 -2.64
N MET A 502 -21.36 -17.19 -2.85
CA MET A 502 -21.36 -16.27 -1.70
C MET A 502 -22.47 -16.63 -0.72
N PRO A 503 -22.20 -16.52 0.61
CA PRO A 503 -23.24 -16.66 1.60
C PRO A 503 -24.38 -15.68 1.30
N GLN A 504 -25.56 -16.18 1.05
CA GLN A 504 -26.78 -15.36 0.95
C GLN A 504 -27.22 -15.12 2.40
N GLY A 505 -26.99 -13.90 2.93
CA GLY A 505 -27.16 -13.52 4.34
C GLY A 505 -28.53 -13.77 4.94
#